data_7e34485a637a19a2ed450bfaa7f26ad4
#
_entry.id   7e34485a637a19a2ed450bfaa7f26ad4
#
_cell.length_a   1.000
_cell.length_b   1.000
_cell.length_c   1.000
_cell.angle_alpha   90.00
_cell.angle_beta   90.00
_cell.angle_gamma   90.00
#
_symmetry.space_group_name_H-M   'P 1'
#
loop_
_entity.id
_entity.type
_entity.pdbx_description
1 polymer ?
#
loop_
_entity_poly.entity_id
_entity_poly.type
_entity_poly.pdbx_seq_one_letter_code
_entity_poly.pdbx_strand_id
1 'polypeptide(L)'
;SKNEPLIKFVSPVSGFIKSIERGARRKIEKIIISSSSDDNSELHEVSNWEDLNRDELKKLLLDSGNWPFIHQRPYGTIANPNEIPKAIFVSTHKTNPLCPDFDFILNNEIQDFQNGISALNKLADQPVFLGIDASFPGIFKDISGVQHYTVSGLHPAGNVSLHIQELAPLNMGDRVWTVNPEDVVKLGCFLSTGKFSPKRTVAITGNSVEQPKYIVTKQGAELQPIINEFKLD
;
A
#
# COMPACT_ATOMS: atom_id res chain seq x y z
N SER A 1 1.20 -17.43 -2.11
CA SER A 1 -0.13 -17.51 -2.76
C SER A 1 -0.31 -18.84 -3.49
N LYS A 2 -1.55 -19.38 -3.55
CA LYS A 2 -1.80 -20.66 -4.25
C LYS A 2 -1.59 -20.55 -5.77
N ASN A 3 -1.98 -19.43 -6.34
CA ASN A 3 -1.90 -19.20 -7.80
C ASN A 3 -0.54 -18.67 -8.23
N GLU A 4 0.16 -17.98 -7.33
CA GLU A 4 1.49 -17.43 -7.53
C GLU A 4 2.36 -17.77 -6.31
N PRO A 5 3.03 -18.93 -6.32
CA PRO A 5 3.80 -19.42 -5.16
C PRO A 5 4.93 -18.47 -4.72
N LEU A 6 5.44 -17.64 -5.62
CA LEU A 6 6.46 -16.63 -5.30
C LEU A 6 5.96 -15.52 -4.37
N ILE A 7 4.66 -15.25 -4.37
CA ILE A 7 4.07 -14.19 -3.54
C ILE A 7 3.92 -14.71 -2.12
N LYS A 8 4.72 -14.15 -1.21
CA LYS A 8 4.68 -14.44 0.22
C LYS A 8 3.78 -13.44 0.95
N PHE A 9 3.11 -13.91 1.99
CA PHE A 9 2.41 -13.08 2.98
C PHE A 9 3.11 -13.28 4.30
N VAL A 10 3.53 -12.20 4.94
CA VAL A 10 4.23 -12.22 6.21
C VAL A 10 3.30 -11.90 7.36
N SER A 11 3.66 -12.36 8.56
CA SER A 11 2.95 -12.02 9.78
C SER A 11 3.15 -10.55 10.12
N PRO A 12 2.09 -9.81 10.47
CA PRO A 12 2.21 -8.41 10.91
C PRO A 12 2.77 -8.25 12.33
N VAL A 13 2.92 -9.34 13.05
CA VAL A 13 3.43 -9.36 14.44
C VAL A 13 4.27 -10.61 14.68
N SER A 14 5.24 -10.51 15.60
CA SER A 14 5.93 -11.65 16.17
C SER A 14 4.99 -12.38 17.14
N GLY A 15 4.96 -13.71 17.11
CA GLY A 15 4.07 -14.49 17.96
C GLY A 15 3.79 -15.88 17.43
N PHE A 16 2.69 -16.48 17.93
CA PHE A 16 2.29 -17.84 17.61
C PHE A 16 0.93 -17.89 16.96
N ILE A 17 0.76 -18.77 15.97
CA ILE A 17 -0.55 -19.03 15.36
C ILE A 17 -1.45 -19.68 16.42
N LYS A 18 -2.48 -18.95 16.84
CA LYS A 18 -3.48 -19.44 17.81
C LYS A 18 -4.52 -20.32 17.13
N SER A 19 -5.01 -19.91 15.96
CA SER A 19 -5.98 -20.70 15.17
C SER A 19 -5.95 -20.30 13.69
N ILE A 20 -6.40 -21.25 12.85
CA ILE A 20 -6.66 -21.04 11.43
C ILE A 20 -8.11 -21.40 11.17
N GLU A 21 -8.93 -20.41 10.90
CA GLU A 21 -10.34 -20.58 10.60
C GLU A 21 -10.51 -20.84 9.09
N ARG A 22 -11.30 -21.85 8.76
CA ARG A 22 -11.54 -22.29 7.39
C ARG A 22 -13.02 -22.30 7.08
N GLY A 23 -13.38 -21.66 6.01
CA GLY A 23 -14.73 -21.67 5.46
C GLY A 23 -14.97 -22.80 4.47
N ALA A 24 -15.96 -22.58 3.62
CA ALA A 24 -16.35 -23.55 2.59
C ALA A 24 -15.16 -23.96 1.72
N ARG A 25 -15.11 -25.24 1.32
CA ARG A 25 -14.04 -25.83 0.49
C ARG A 25 -12.63 -25.66 1.09
N ARG A 26 -12.52 -25.61 2.43
CA ARG A 26 -11.28 -25.43 3.19
C ARG A 26 -10.53 -24.11 2.86
N LYS A 27 -11.18 -23.11 2.32
CA LYS A 27 -10.61 -21.79 2.12
C LYS A 27 -10.22 -21.20 3.48
N ILE A 28 -8.99 -20.72 3.61
CA ILE A 28 -8.57 -19.98 4.81
C ILE A 28 -9.31 -18.65 4.81
N GLU A 29 -10.06 -18.37 5.85
CA GLU A 29 -10.80 -17.13 6.04
C GLU A 29 -10.07 -16.21 7.02
N LYS A 30 -9.46 -16.79 8.06
CA LYS A 30 -8.79 -16.03 9.10
C LYS A 30 -7.63 -16.82 9.71
N ILE A 31 -6.54 -16.14 9.98
CA ILE A 31 -5.42 -16.64 10.77
C ILE A 31 -5.30 -15.74 12.01
N ILE A 32 -5.48 -16.31 13.19
CA ILE A 32 -5.36 -15.59 14.45
C ILE A 32 -3.97 -15.82 15.01
N ILE A 33 -3.25 -14.73 15.27
CA ILE A 33 -1.89 -14.74 15.82
C ILE A 33 -1.93 -14.09 17.20
N SER A 34 -1.43 -14.81 18.19
CA SER A 34 -1.18 -14.26 19.52
C SER A 34 0.18 -13.57 19.49
N SER A 35 0.21 -12.25 19.63
CA SER A 35 1.45 -11.47 19.61
C SER A 35 2.31 -11.77 20.84
N SER A 36 3.62 -11.85 20.64
CA SER A 36 4.60 -11.83 21.73
C SER A 36 5.05 -10.39 22.02
N SER A 37 5.66 -10.18 23.19
CA SER A 37 6.29 -8.90 23.53
C SER A 37 7.59 -8.66 22.75
N ASP A 38 8.19 -9.72 22.23
CA ASP A 38 9.49 -9.67 21.57
C ASP A 38 9.31 -9.27 20.10
N ASP A 39 10.03 -8.26 19.66
CA ASP A 39 10.13 -7.90 18.25
C ASP A 39 11.21 -8.76 17.57
N ASN A 40 10.78 -9.88 17.02
CA ASN A 40 11.62 -10.78 16.23
C ASN A 40 11.40 -10.55 14.72
N SER A 41 11.35 -9.31 14.28
CA SER A 41 11.20 -8.97 12.87
C SER A 41 12.36 -9.54 12.05
N GLU A 42 12.06 -10.23 10.96
CA GLU A 42 13.07 -10.67 9.99
C GLU A 42 13.75 -9.43 9.38
N LEU A 43 15.08 -9.45 9.35
CA LEU A 43 15.89 -8.38 8.77
C LEU A 43 16.42 -8.84 7.42
N HIS A 44 16.15 -8.06 6.38
CA HIS A 44 16.66 -8.27 5.04
C HIS A 44 17.83 -7.33 4.75
N GLU A 45 18.80 -7.80 3.97
CA GLU A 45 19.91 -6.96 3.50
C GLU A 45 19.40 -6.01 2.40
N VAL A 46 19.47 -4.71 2.68
CA VAL A 46 18.96 -3.64 1.79
C VAL A 46 19.98 -2.52 1.57
N SER A 47 21.21 -2.65 2.10
CA SER A 47 22.20 -1.55 2.16
C SER A 47 22.48 -0.88 0.81
N ASN A 48 22.32 -1.58 -0.29
CA ASN A 48 22.59 -1.09 -1.65
C ASN A 48 21.42 -1.40 -2.59
N TRP A 49 20.18 -1.28 -2.12
CA TRP A 49 19.02 -1.60 -2.95
C TRP A 49 18.95 -0.75 -4.23
N GLU A 50 19.52 0.44 -4.20
CA GLU A 50 19.57 1.32 -5.36
C GLU A 50 20.45 0.77 -6.49
N ASP A 51 21.42 -0.08 -6.18
CA ASP A 51 22.30 -0.73 -7.16
C ASP A 51 21.69 -2.03 -7.72
N LEU A 52 20.66 -2.59 -7.06
CA LEU A 52 20.00 -3.80 -7.51
C LEU A 52 19.37 -3.60 -8.89
N ASN A 53 19.47 -4.61 -9.74
CA ASN A 53 18.69 -4.63 -10.96
C ASN A 53 17.21 -4.95 -10.69
N ARG A 54 16.36 -4.84 -11.71
CA ARG A 54 14.91 -5.07 -11.60
C ARG A 54 14.56 -6.44 -10.99
N ASP A 55 15.21 -7.50 -11.44
CA ASP A 55 14.87 -8.84 -11.00
C ASP A 55 15.34 -9.13 -9.57
N GLU A 56 16.44 -8.55 -9.16
CA GLU A 56 16.94 -8.61 -7.78
C GLU A 56 16.01 -7.85 -6.84
N LEU A 57 15.62 -6.61 -7.19
CA LEU A 57 14.66 -5.84 -6.40
C LEU A 57 13.30 -6.54 -6.32
N LYS A 58 12.81 -7.08 -7.43
CA LYS A 58 11.58 -7.88 -7.47
C LYS A 58 11.66 -9.06 -6.50
N LYS A 59 12.76 -9.81 -6.55
CA LYS A 59 13.00 -10.94 -5.65
C LYS A 59 13.00 -10.50 -4.20
N LEU A 60 13.70 -9.42 -3.88
CA LEU A 60 13.75 -8.86 -2.52
C LEU A 60 12.35 -8.52 -1.99
N LEU A 61 11.51 -7.86 -2.79
CA LEU A 61 10.13 -7.52 -2.40
C LEU A 61 9.21 -8.75 -2.30
N LEU A 62 9.41 -9.77 -3.11
CA LEU A 62 8.69 -11.04 -3.02
C LEU A 62 9.07 -11.81 -1.75
N ASP A 63 10.37 -11.90 -1.46
CA ASP A 63 10.89 -12.63 -0.31
C ASP A 63 10.53 -11.98 1.02
N SER A 64 10.51 -10.66 1.08
CA SER A 64 10.16 -9.88 2.27
C SER A 64 8.65 -9.71 2.51
N GLY A 65 7.79 -10.20 1.58
CA GLY A 65 6.33 -10.04 1.71
C GLY A 65 5.81 -8.63 1.41
N ASN A 66 6.59 -7.78 0.77
CA ASN A 66 6.18 -6.44 0.36
C ASN A 66 5.48 -6.41 -1.01
N TRP A 67 5.67 -7.42 -1.85
CA TRP A 67 5.02 -7.50 -3.17
C TRP A 67 3.49 -7.37 -3.15
N PRO A 68 2.74 -7.93 -2.16
CA PRO A 68 1.29 -7.79 -2.08
C PRO A 68 0.75 -6.37 -1.99
N PHE A 69 1.57 -5.37 -1.74
CA PHE A 69 1.17 -3.96 -1.77
C PHE A 69 0.93 -3.42 -3.19
N ILE A 70 1.43 -4.12 -4.20
CA ILE A 70 1.28 -3.76 -5.61
C ILE A 70 0.07 -4.52 -6.18
N HIS A 71 -0.92 -3.79 -6.66
CA HIS A 71 -2.12 -4.36 -7.27
C HIS A 71 -2.13 -4.10 -8.77
N GLN A 72 -2.79 -4.95 -9.53
CA GLN A 72 -2.95 -4.78 -10.98
C GLN A 72 -4.40 -4.59 -11.39
N ARG A 73 -4.62 -3.75 -12.38
CA ARG A 73 -5.89 -3.54 -13.05
C ARG A 73 -5.86 -4.26 -14.42
N PRO A 74 -7.04 -4.67 -14.92
CA PRO A 74 -8.41 -4.30 -14.51
C PRO A 74 -8.98 -5.09 -13.32
N TYR A 75 -8.39 -6.21 -12.92
CA TYR A 75 -9.02 -7.14 -11.98
C TYR A 75 -8.87 -6.81 -10.49
N GLY A 76 -8.01 -5.85 -10.13
CA GLY A 76 -7.78 -5.48 -8.72
C GLY A 76 -7.11 -6.57 -7.89
N THR A 77 -6.37 -7.48 -8.53
CA THR A 77 -5.60 -8.54 -7.88
C THR A 77 -4.19 -8.06 -7.56
N ILE A 78 -3.45 -8.83 -6.75
CA ILE A 78 -2.03 -8.60 -6.55
C ILE A 78 -1.33 -8.69 -7.92
N ALA A 79 -0.37 -7.81 -8.17
CA ALA A 79 0.36 -7.77 -9.42
C ALA A 79 1.10 -9.09 -9.69
N ASN A 80 0.99 -9.59 -10.91
CA ASN A 80 1.77 -10.75 -11.34
C ASN A 80 3.25 -10.36 -11.50
N PRO A 81 4.18 -10.96 -10.75
CA PRO A 81 5.59 -10.60 -10.80
C PRO A 81 6.28 -10.90 -12.13
N ASN A 82 5.64 -11.70 -12.99
CA ASN A 82 6.15 -12.05 -14.30
C ASN A 82 5.65 -11.12 -15.43
N GLU A 83 4.75 -10.17 -15.10
CA GLU A 83 4.23 -9.19 -16.05
C GLU A 83 4.93 -7.83 -15.85
N ILE A 84 4.98 -7.04 -16.93
CA ILE A 84 5.42 -5.64 -16.89
C ILE A 84 4.17 -4.78 -17.09
N PRO A 85 3.89 -3.84 -16.19
CA PRO A 85 2.73 -2.96 -16.37
C PRO A 85 3.00 -1.93 -17.47
N LYS A 86 1.94 -1.46 -18.13
CA LYS A 86 1.98 -0.34 -19.06
C LYS A 86 2.28 0.99 -18.36
N ALA A 87 1.88 1.10 -17.09
CA ALA A 87 2.10 2.26 -16.22
C ALA A 87 1.85 1.86 -14.77
N ILE A 88 2.31 2.70 -13.83
CA ILE A 88 1.98 2.59 -12.40
C ILE A 88 1.23 3.86 -11.98
N PHE A 89 0.17 3.69 -11.20
CA PHE A 89 -0.63 4.80 -10.67
C PHE A 89 -0.58 4.83 -9.15
N VAL A 90 -0.25 5.99 -8.62
CA VAL A 90 -0.37 6.35 -7.20
C VAL A 90 -1.25 7.59 -7.12
N SER A 91 -2.37 7.54 -6.40
CA SER A 91 -3.26 8.70 -6.23
C SER A 91 -3.31 9.09 -4.76
N THR A 92 -2.81 10.29 -4.46
CA THR A 92 -2.81 10.84 -3.10
C THR A 92 -4.09 11.60 -2.79
N HIS A 93 -4.79 12.11 -3.81
CA HIS A 93 -6.07 12.79 -3.63
C HIS A 93 -7.25 11.81 -3.75
N LYS A 94 -8.03 11.71 -2.70
CA LYS A 94 -9.26 10.89 -2.65
C LYS A 94 -10.47 11.81 -2.53
N THR A 95 -11.53 11.50 -3.28
CA THR A 95 -12.77 12.30 -3.26
C THR A 95 -13.95 11.57 -2.62
N ASN A 96 -13.78 10.34 -2.18
CA ASN A 96 -14.82 9.61 -1.48
C ASN A 96 -15.02 10.19 -0.07
N PRO A 97 -16.26 10.26 0.44
CA PRO A 97 -16.55 10.79 1.77
C PRO A 97 -15.75 10.09 2.87
N LEU A 98 -15.29 10.85 3.86
CA LEU A 98 -14.59 10.35 5.05
C LEU A 98 -13.29 9.59 4.76
N CYS A 99 -12.69 9.77 3.58
CA CYS A 99 -11.41 9.16 3.28
C CYS A 99 -10.27 9.83 4.06
N PRO A 100 -9.19 9.09 4.35
CA PRO A 100 -8.01 9.66 4.99
C PRO A 100 -7.36 10.74 4.14
N ASP A 101 -6.86 11.79 4.81
CA ASP A 101 -6.01 12.82 4.23
C ASP A 101 -4.56 12.35 4.24
N PHE A 102 -4.01 12.06 3.06
CA PHE A 102 -2.65 11.55 2.92
C PHE A 102 -1.58 12.61 3.19
N ASP A 103 -1.86 13.89 2.95
CA ASP A 103 -0.95 14.98 3.32
C ASP A 103 -0.73 15.03 4.83
N PHE A 104 -1.81 14.81 5.60
CA PHE A 104 -1.74 14.77 7.04
C PHE A 104 -1.05 13.51 7.56
N ILE A 105 -1.46 12.32 7.10
CA ILE A 105 -0.98 11.06 7.69
C ILE A 105 0.44 10.67 7.26
N LEU A 106 0.94 11.18 6.12
CA LEU A 106 2.26 10.87 5.58
C LEU A 106 3.26 12.02 5.67
N ASN A 107 2.91 13.11 6.36
CA ASN A 107 3.73 14.32 6.45
C ASN A 107 5.18 14.06 6.89
N ASN A 108 5.38 13.14 7.81
CA ASN A 108 6.72 12.79 8.34
C ASN A 108 7.39 11.63 7.60
N GLU A 109 6.80 11.12 6.54
CA GLU A 109 7.23 9.89 5.84
C GLU A 109 7.53 10.15 4.36
N ILE A 110 7.76 11.42 4.00
CA ILE A 110 7.93 11.84 2.60
C ILE A 110 9.20 11.25 1.97
N GLN A 111 10.26 11.03 2.76
CA GLN A 111 11.49 10.40 2.28
C GLN A 111 11.26 8.93 1.94
N ASP A 112 10.53 8.19 2.80
CA ASP A 112 10.17 6.81 2.52
C ASP A 112 9.22 6.73 1.32
N PHE A 113 8.31 7.69 1.17
CA PHE A 113 7.48 7.79 -0.03
C PHE A 113 8.34 7.96 -1.29
N GLN A 114 9.34 8.85 -1.28
CA GLN A 114 10.27 9.05 -2.40
C GLN A 114 11.05 7.76 -2.71
N ASN A 115 11.55 7.05 -1.70
CA ASN A 115 12.25 5.77 -1.88
C ASN A 115 11.32 4.71 -2.50
N GLY A 116 10.07 4.65 -2.06
CA GLY A 116 9.05 3.78 -2.63
C GLY A 116 8.76 4.08 -4.10
N ILE A 117 8.65 5.34 -4.48
CA ILE A 117 8.52 5.77 -5.88
C ILE A 117 9.74 5.34 -6.71
N SER A 118 10.95 5.55 -6.18
CA SER A 118 12.19 5.14 -6.85
C SER A 118 12.23 3.63 -7.11
N ALA A 119 11.77 2.83 -6.15
CA ALA A 119 11.63 1.39 -6.30
C ALA A 119 10.60 1.01 -7.38
N LEU A 120 9.44 1.67 -7.41
CA LEU A 120 8.41 1.43 -8.41
C LEU A 120 8.90 1.74 -9.84
N ASN A 121 9.65 2.83 -10.02
CA ASN A 121 10.30 3.16 -11.29
C ASN A 121 11.24 2.06 -11.73
N LYS A 122 12.10 1.58 -10.84
CA LYS A 122 13.05 0.50 -11.13
C LYS A 122 12.37 -0.82 -11.47
N LEU A 123 11.23 -1.14 -10.83
CA LEU A 123 10.49 -2.37 -11.07
C LEU A 123 9.84 -2.43 -12.45
N ALA A 124 9.34 -1.32 -12.95
CA ALA A 124 8.50 -1.34 -14.15
C ALA A 124 9.20 -0.83 -15.41
N ASP A 125 10.18 0.07 -15.27
CA ASP A 125 10.76 0.83 -16.40
C ASP A 125 9.65 1.47 -17.27
N GLN A 126 8.60 1.95 -16.62
CA GLN A 126 7.40 2.51 -17.21
C GLN A 126 6.97 3.74 -16.41
N PRO A 127 6.18 4.66 -16.99
CA PRO A 127 5.76 5.86 -16.29
C PRO A 127 5.05 5.57 -14.97
N VAL A 128 5.49 6.24 -13.90
CA VAL A 128 4.77 6.31 -12.62
C VAL A 128 3.98 7.60 -12.59
N PHE A 129 2.66 7.50 -12.60
CA PHE A 129 1.75 8.63 -12.51
C PHE A 129 1.39 8.90 -11.05
N LEU A 130 1.61 10.14 -10.60
CA LEU A 130 1.26 10.59 -9.25
C LEU A 130 0.13 11.61 -9.30
N GLY A 131 -1.06 11.22 -8.83
CA GLY A 131 -2.23 12.08 -8.76
C GLY A 131 -2.25 12.91 -7.48
N ILE A 132 -2.31 14.23 -7.62
CA ILE A 132 -2.34 15.21 -6.54
C ILE A 132 -3.57 16.10 -6.65
N ASP A 133 -3.95 16.74 -5.54
CA ASP A 133 -5.04 17.72 -5.56
C ASP A 133 -4.67 18.93 -6.44
N ALA A 134 -5.58 19.34 -7.32
CA ALA A 134 -5.39 20.49 -8.20
C ALA A 134 -5.33 21.81 -7.44
N SER A 135 -6.06 21.93 -6.31
CA SER A 135 -6.15 23.14 -5.52
C SER A 135 -5.09 23.22 -4.43
N PHE A 136 -4.65 22.06 -3.93
CA PHE A 136 -3.65 21.94 -2.87
C PHE A 136 -2.73 20.75 -3.10
N PRO A 137 -1.65 20.92 -3.87
CA PRO A 137 -0.73 19.83 -4.20
C PRO A 137 -0.01 19.20 -3.01
N GLY A 138 0.02 19.88 -1.85
CA GLY A 138 0.54 19.37 -0.58
C GLY A 138 2.02 18.97 -0.58
N ILE A 139 2.33 17.98 0.24
CA ILE A 139 3.69 17.45 0.43
C ILE A 139 4.19 16.66 -0.80
N PHE A 140 3.30 16.26 -1.70
CA PHE A 140 3.62 15.37 -2.82
C PHE A 140 4.07 16.11 -4.09
N LYS A 141 4.00 17.45 -4.10
CA LYS A 141 4.31 18.27 -5.28
C LYS A 141 5.78 18.15 -5.77
N ASP A 142 6.69 17.90 -4.82
CA ASP A 142 8.14 17.89 -5.07
C ASP A 142 8.70 16.46 -5.25
N ILE A 143 7.83 15.43 -5.31
CA ILE A 143 8.24 14.06 -5.55
C ILE A 143 8.83 13.92 -6.95
N SER A 144 10.05 13.42 -7.01
CA SER A 144 10.78 13.23 -8.26
C SER A 144 10.53 11.84 -8.88
N GLY A 145 10.84 11.72 -10.19
CA GLY A 145 10.70 10.44 -10.91
C GLY A 145 9.26 10.05 -11.24
N VAL A 146 8.32 10.99 -11.20
CA VAL A 146 6.91 10.75 -11.50
C VAL A 146 6.40 11.71 -12.57
N GLN A 147 5.32 11.32 -13.24
CA GLN A 147 4.49 12.21 -14.02
C GLN A 147 3.32 12.67 -13.15
N HIS A 148 3.40 13.92 -12.67
CA HIS A 148 2.31 14.49 -11.89
C HIS A 148 1.09 14.74 -12.77
N TYR A 149 -0.08 14.43 -12.24
CA TYR A 149 -1.37 14.87 -12.79
C TYR A 149 -2.26 15.39 -11.67
N THR A 150 -3.11 16.35 -12.02
CA THR A 150 -3.99 16.98 -11.04
C THR A 150 -5.37 16.34 -11.05
N VAL A 151 -5.93 16.17 -9.87
CA VAL A 151 -7.28 15.65 -9.65
C VAL A 151 -8.13 16.76 -9.07
N SER A 152 -9.30 16.99 -9.65
CA SER A 152 -10.26 17.97 -9.16
C SER A 152 -11.70 17.49 -9.38
N GLY A 153 -12.62 18.01 -8.58
CA GLY A 153 -14.04 17.71 -8.69
C GLY A 153 -14.58 16.79 -7.61
N LEU A 154 -15.88 16.55 -7.68
CA LEU A 154 -16.60 15.71 -6.75
C LEU A 154 -16.31 14.23 -7.01
N HIS A 155 -16.60 13.39 -6.00
CA HIS A 155 -16.56 11.94 -6.21
C HIS A 155 -17.42 11.54 -7.44
N PRO A 156 -16.90 10.68 -8.35
CA PRO A 156 -15.73 9.80 -8.22
C PRO A 156 -14.41 10.33 -8.81
N ALA A 157 -14.20 11.65 -8.94
CA ALA A 157 -13.01 12.21 -9.60
C ALA A 157 -11.68 11.65 -9.06
N GLY A 158 -11.57 11.37 -7.75
CA GLY A 158 -10.39 10.75 -7.13
C GLY A 158 -10.26 9.24 -7.37
N ASN A 159 -11.13 8.63 -8.18
CA ASN A 159 -11.05 7.20 -8.43
C ASN A 159 -9.96 6.89 -9.48
N VAL A 160 -8.94 6.15 -9.09
CA VAL A 160 -7.79 5.81 -9.95
C VAL A 160 -8.19 5.14 -11.28
N SER A 161 -9.34 4.48 -11.33
CA SER A 161 -9.82 3.85 -12.59
C SER A 161 -10.16 4.89 -13.67
N LEU A 162 -10.63 6.08 -13.27
CA LEU A 162 -10.86 7.18 -14.22
C LEU A 162 -9.53 7.74 -14.75
N HIS A 163 -8.56 7.89 -13.84
CA HIS A 163 -7.22 8.36 -14.22
C HIS A 163 -6.53 7.38 -15.19
N ILE A 164 -6.68 6.08 -14.97
CA ILE A 164 -6.16 5.04 -15.87
C ILE A 164 -6.82 5.17 -17.25
N GLN A 165 -8.14 5.37 -17.31
CA GLN A 165 -8.86 5.50 -18.57
C GLN A 165 -8.41 6.73 -19.36
N GLU A 166 -8.07 7.82 -18.69
CA GLU A 166 -7.65 9.07 -19.32
C GLU A 166 -6.17 9.04 -19.74
N LEU A 167 -5.27 8.58 -18.85
CA LEU A 167 -3.82 8.73 -19.07
C LEU A 167 -3.15 7.49 -19.67
N ALA A 168 -3.67 6.30 -19.40
CA ALA A 168 -3.14 5.04 -19.91
C ALA A 168 -4.26 4.01 -20.15
N PRO A 169 -5.20 4.27 -21.08
CA PRO A 169 -6.34 3.40 -21.31
C PRO A 169 -5.90 1.96 -21.62
N LEU A 170 -6.62 1.00 -21.04
CA LEU A 170 -6.32 -0.42 -21.15
C LEU A 170 -6.96 -1.03 -22.39
N ASN A 171 -6.15 -1.67 -23.23
CA ASN A 171 -6.60 -2.57 -24.27
C ASN A 171 -6.65 -4.01 -23.73
N MET A 172 -7.16 -4.93 -24.56
CA MET A 172 -7.15 -6.36 -24.21
C MET A 172 -5.70 -6.83 -24.01
N GLY A 173 -5.44 -7.42 -22.84
CA GLY A 173 -4.11 -7.89 -22.47
C GLY A 173 -3.27 -6.89 -21.69
N ASP A 174 -3.56 -5.58 -21.75
CA ASP A 174 -2.82 -4.58 -20.98
C ASP A 174 -3.02 -4.75 -19.47
N ARG A 175 -1.98 -4.40 -18.72
CA ARG A 175 -2.01 -4.30 -17.25
C ARG A 175 -1.42 -2.96 -16.84
N VAL A 176 -2.02 -2.34 -15.84
CA VAL A 176 -1.40 -1.24 -15.08
C VAL A 176 -1.34 -1.63 -13.61
N TRP A 177 -0.34 -1.15 -12.92
CA TRP A 177 -0.25 -1.34 -11.49
C TRP A 177 -0.81 -0.12 -10.75
N THR A 178 -1.35 -0.38 -9.58
CA THR A 178 -1.81 0.65 -8.66
C THR A 178 -1.24 0.38 -7.27
N VAL A 179 -0.73 1.41 -6.61
CA VAL A 179 -0.20 1.31 -5.25
C VAL A 179 -0.85 2.40 -4.40
N ASN A 180 -1.27 2.05 -3.20
CA ASN A 180 -1.82 3.01 -2.26
C ASN A 180 -0.68 3.87 -1.68
N PRO A 181 -0.86 5.17 -1.41
CA PRO A 181 0.18 6.04 -0.85
C PRO A 181 0.85 5.51 0.43
N GLU A 182 0.09 4.98 1.39
CA GLU A 182 0.69 4.33 2.57
C GLU A 182 1.54 3.11 2.21
N ASP A 183 1.14 2.37 1.19
CA ASP A 183 1.87 1.18 0.77
C ASP A 183 3.15 1.55 0.00
N VAL A 184 3.17 2.71 -0.69
CA VAL A 184 4.41 3.30 -1.24
C VAL A 184 5.39 3.62 -0.12
N VAL A 185 4.92 4.24 0.97
CA VAL A 185 5.75 4.51 2.17
C VAL A 185 6.30 3.22 2.75
N LYS A 186 5.48 2.16 2.85
CA LYS A 186 5.96 0.86 3.39
C LYS A 186 7.05 0.24 2.54
N LEU A 187 6.94 0.32 1.20
CA LEU A 187 8.00 -0.11 0.29
C LEU A 187 9.30 0.66 0.56
N GLY A 188 9.23 1.99 0.67
CA GLY A 188 10.39 2.81 0.95
C GLY A 188 10.97 2.58 2.35
N CYS A 189 10.14 2.51 3.37
CA CYS A 189 10.55 2.19 4.74
C CYS A 189 11.26 0.82 4.81
N PHE A 190 10.73 -0.18 4.11
CA PHE A 190 11.40 -1.48 4.00
C PHE A 190 12.79 -1.35 3.37
N LEU A 191 12.93 -0.61 2.29
CA LEU A 191 14.20 -0.40 1.59
C LEU A 191 15.19 0.44 2.40
N SER A 192 14.71 1.27 3.32
CA SER A 192 15.55 2.04 4.26
C SER A 192 15.99 1.21 5.47
N THR A 193 15.16 0.28 5.93
CA THR A 193 15.35 -0.39 7.23
C THR A 193 15.61 -1.90 7.15
N GLY A 194 15.29 -2.54 6.03
CA GLY A 194 15.30 -3.99 5.87
C GLY A 194 14.17 -4.72 6.59
N LYS A 195 13.25 -3.99 7.24
CA LYS A 195 12.15 -4.57 8.03
C LYS A 195 10.79 -4.36 7.37
N PHE A 196 9.97 -5.42 7.35
CA PHE A 196 8.57 -5.29 6.94
C PHE A 196 7.81 -4.38 7.89
N SER A 197 7.09 -3.39 7.36
CA SER A 197 6.27 -2.48 8.15
C SER A 197 4.79 -2.90 8.13
N PRO A 198 4.23 -3.38 9.25
CA PRO A 198 2.82 -3.68 9.35
C PRO A 198 1.96 -2.45 9.67
N LYS A 199 2.56 -1.27 9.79
CA LYS A 199 1.88 -0.02 10.15
C LYS A 199 0.69 0.27 9.25
N ARG A 200 -0.42 0.68 9.83
CA ARG A 200 -1.62 1.15 9.13
C ARG A 200 -2.25 2.30 9.88
N THR A 201 -2.55 3.38 9.19
CA THR A 201 -3.34 4.48 9.74
C THR A 201 -4.81 4.25 9.41
N VAL A 202 -5.67 4.37 10.41
CA VAL A 202 -7.12 4.20 10.29
C VAL A 202 -7.81 5.47 10.77
N ALA A 203 -8.71 6.01 9.96
CA ALA A 203 -9.58 7.08 10.37
C ALA A 203 -10.83 6.50 11.06
N ILE A 204 -11.04 6.83 12.32
CA ILE A 204 -12.28 6.51 13.02
C ILE A 204 -13.14 7.76 12.97
N THR A 205 -14.26 7.69 12.25
CA THR A 205 -15.11 8.82 11.96
C THR A 205 -16.54 8.35 11.64
N GLY A 206 -17.46 9.25 11.59
CA GLY A 206 -18.89 8.99 11.33
C GLY A 206 -19.78 9.74 12.29
N ASN A 207 -21.08 9.74 12.02
CA ASN A 207 -22.06 10.52 12.80
C ASN A 207 -22.17 10.08 14.27
N SER A 208 -21.90 8.80 14.55
CA SER A 208 -21.92 8.22 15.90
C SER A 208 -20.57 8.31 16.62
N VAL A 209 -19.57 9.00 16.09
CA VAL A 209 -18.26 9.16 16.73
C VAL A 209 -18.13 10.57 17.27
N GLU A 210 -18.17 10.74 18.61
CA GLU A 210 -18.07 12.06 19.23
C GLU A 210 -16.78 12.81 18.86
N GLN A 211 -15.66 12.12 18.79
CA GLN A 211 -14.35 12.71 18.51
C GLN A 211 -13.63 11.95 17.39
N PRO A 212 -13.85 12.32 16.13
CA PRO A 212 -13.14 11.72 15.00
C PRO A 212 -11.63 11.92 15.11
N LYS A 213 -10.84 10.84 14.87
CA LYS A 213 -9.38 10.93 14.86
C LYS A 213 -8.74 9.84 14.01
N TYR A 214 -7.46 10.05 13.67
CA TYR A 214 -6.61 9.02 13.11
C TYR A 214 -5.97 8.18 14.21
N ILE A 215 -5.88 6.89 13.97
CA ILE A 215 -5.22 5.93 14.84
C ILE A 215 -4.17 5.19 14.04
N VAL A 216 -2.97 5.07 14.60
CA VAL A 216 -1.93 4.22 14.05
C VAL A 216 -2.05 2.84 14.71
N THR A 217 -2.19 1.81 13.88
CA THR A 217 -2.31 0.42 14.31
C THR A 217 -1.49 -0.49 13.39
N LYS A 218 -1.59 -1.80 13.59
CA LYS A 218 -0.97 -2.82 12.73
C LYS A 218 -1.99 -3.44 11.78
N GLN A 219 -1.56 -3.76 10.59
CA GLN A 219 -2.39 -4.50 9.62
C GLN A 219 -2.92 -5.79 10.26
N GLY A 220 -4.22 -6.03 10.15
CA GLY A 220 -4.89 -7.18 10.76
C GLY A 220 -5.18 -7.06 12.25
N ALA A 221 -4.92 -5.91 12.88
CA ALA A 221 -5.32 -5.68 14.26
C ALA A 221 -6.84 -5.80 14.43
N GLU A 222 -7.26 -6.34 15.57
CA GLU A 222 -8.67 -6.41 15.93
C GLU A 222 -9.22 -5.00 16.18
N LEU A 223 -10.34 -4.66 15.56
CA LEU A 223 -10.92 -3.31 15.66
C LEU A 223 -11.73 -3.11 16.95
N GLN A 224 -12.28 -4.18 17.55
CA GLN A 224 -13.15 -4.03 18.72
C GLN A 224 -12.46 -3.37 19.92
N PRO A 225 -11.23 -3.71 20.29
CA PRO A 225 -10.52 -2.99 21.37
C PRO A 225 -10.32 -1.51 21.03
N ILE A 226 -10.01 -1.20 19.77
CA ILE A 226 -9.82 0.17 19.30
C ILE A 226 -11.13 0.95 19.41
N ILE A 227 -12.24 0.37 18.95
CA ILE A 227 -13.57 1.01 18.97
C ILE A 227 -14.05 1.24 20.41
N ASN A 228 -13.76 0.34 21.32
CA ASN A 228 -14.14 0.47 22.73
C ASN A 228 -13.52 1.69 23.46
N GLU A 229 -12.43 2.23 22.90
CA GLU A 229 -11.83 3.49 23.41
C GLU A 229 -12.57 4.73 22.98
N PHE A 230 -13.51 4.59 22.02
CA PHE A 230 -14.34 5.70 21.53
C PHE A 230 -15.70 5.70 22.22
N LYS A 231 -16.17 6.89 22.54
CA LYS A 231 -17.57 7.07 22.88
C LYS A 231 -18.36 7.04 21.57
N LEU A 232 -19.26 6.10 21.49
CA LEU A 232 -20.22 5.95 20.40
C LEU A 232 -21.61 6.35 20.94
N ASP A 233 -22.30 7.23 20.24
CA ASP A 233 -23.70 7.57 20.47
C ASP A 233 -24.65 6.50 19.87
#